data_250d4761e73542075efe0a93cf3c98b9
#
_entry.id   250d4761e73542075efe0a93cf3c98b9
#
_cell.length_a   1.000
_cell.length_b   1.000
_cell.length_c   1.000
_cell.angle_alpha   90.00
_cell.angle_beta   90.00
_cell.angle_gamma   90.00
#
_symmetry.space_group_name_H-M   'P 1'
#
loop_
_entity.id
_entity.type
_entity.pdbx_description
1 polymer ?
#
loop_
_entity_poly.entity_id
_entity_poly.type
_entity_poly.pdbx_seq_one_letter_code
_entity_poly.pdbx_strand_id
1 'polypeptide(L)'
;MQTKKQSNRKQRGEKPAEGRFPSAKNREKRPPKRRSSDGVRPVKDDSLMTFGRNSVTEFLRADRVRSVFIKEGRKDERLARIAEDAISKGLPVIEIAEDKLDAMAGGVVHQGAAALLKPYEYAELDKVLSDWEGKDPILILLDGLEDVRNLGAIVRTAECAGAAAVLLPKHKSPPVTAAAMKTAAGAFAYLPVCQTGNIRQTLEGLKEKGFWVVGADMDGESLYYDADLKGPLVIVMGAEGKGVSPLTRKLCDFCVRIPMKGKVSSLNVSVAAALLIYEAAKQRSE
;
A
#
# COMPACT_ATOMS: atom_id res chain seq x y z
N MET A 1 -50.51 6.07 -50.87
CA MET A 1 -51.15 4.79 -50.58
C MET A 1 -50.90 4.52 -49.13
N GLN A 2 -51.81 4.89 -48.20
CA GLN A 2 -53.01 4.15 -47.75
C GLN A 2 -52.58 2.72 -47.37
N THR A 3 -52.78 2.20 -46.14
CA THR A 3 -53.97 2.21 -45.27
C THR A 3 -53.61 1.59 -43.91
N LYS A 4 -54.02 2.23 -42.79
CA LYS A 4 -55.11 1.84 -41.86
C LYS A 4 -54.81 0.64 -40.91
N LYS A 5 -54.72 0.91 -39.56
CA LYS A 5 -55.80 0.84 -38.53
C LYS A 5 -56.13 -0.55 -38.02
N GLN A 6 -56.01 -0.79 -36.70
CA GLN A 6 -57.07 -0.88 -35.66
C GLN A 6 -56.47 -1.47 -34.42
N SER A 7 -56.35 -0.88 -33.23
CA SER A 7 -57.39 -0.68 -32.20
C SER A 7 -58.14 -1.96 -31.77
N ASN A 8 -57.86 -2.43 -30.55
CA ASN A 8 -58.99 -2.91 -29.74
C ASN A 8 -58.64 -2.81 -28.22
N ARG A 9 -59.56 -2.18 -27.58
CA ARG A 9 -59.71 -1.86 -26.16
C ARG A 9 -60.81 -2.79 -25.62
N LYS A 10 -60.67 -3.31 -24.38
CA LYS A 10 -61.74 -3.68 -23.44
C LYS A 10 -61.15 -4.65 -22.38
N GLN A 11 -61.49 -4.66 -21.16
CA GLN A 11 -62.31 -3.90 -20.20
C GLN A 11 -62.04 -4.54 -18.81
N ARG A 12 -62.04 -3.69 -17.84
CA ARG A 12 -62.35 -3.81 -16.40
C ARG A 12 -63.02 -5.07 -15.89
N GLY A 13 -62.64 -5.47 -14.68
CA GLY A 13 -63.39 -6.31 -13.77
C GLY A 13 -62.89 -6.15 -12.35
N GLU A 14 -63.76 -5.62 -11.51
CA GLU A 14 -63.54 -5.22 -10.11
C GLU A 14 -63.52 -6.39 -9.12
N LYS A 15 -63.00 -6.05 -7.92
CA LYS A 15 -62.87 -6.70 -6.61
C LYS A 15 -64.11 -7.55 -6.16
N PRO A 16 -64.01 -8.33 -5.06
CA PRO A 16 -63.83 -7.79 -3.70
C PRO A 16 -62.97 -8.62 -2.72
N ALA A 17 -62.74 -7.97 -1.56
CA ALA A 17 -62.08 -8.40 -0.36
C ALA A 17 -62.87 -9.42 0.46
N GLU A 18 -62.15 -10.16 1.30
CA GLU A 18 -62.49 -10.63 2.66
C GLU A 18 -61.36 -11.56 3.08
N GLY A 19 -60.64 -11.34 4.05
CA GLY A 19 -60.56 -11.28 5.45
C GLY A 19 -60.63 -12.67 6.11
N ARG A 20 -59.47 -13.15 6.62
CA ARG A 20 -59.41 -14.04 7.79
C ARG A 20 -57.96 -14.22 8.28
N PHE A 21 -57.66 -13.67 9.47
CA PHE A 21 -56.58 -14.11 10.33
C PHE A 21 -56.88 -15.47 10.92
N PRO A 22 -55.91 -16.38 11.08
CA PRO A 22 -55.92 -17.35 12.14
C PRO A 22 -54.80 -17.14 13.15
N SER A 23 -55.24 -16.96 14.32
CA SER A 23 -54.80 -17.34 15.68
C SER A 23 -53.39 -17.87 15.87
N ALA A 24 -52.79 -17.23 16.86
CA ALA A 24 -51.61 -17.69 17.60
C ALA A 24 -51.77 -19.12 18.14
N LYS A 25 -50.82 -20.00 17.85
CA LYS A 25 -50.41 -21.09 18.76
C LYS A 25 -49.04 -21.64 18.38
N ASN A 26 -48.26 -21.88 19.45
CA ASN A 26 -46.97 -22.59 19.54
C ASN A 26 -45.71 -21.78 19.21
N ARG A 27 -45.32 -20.94 20.17
CA ARG A 27 -43.94 -20.63 20.45
C ARG A 27 -43.27 -21.81 21.16
N GLU A 28 -42.67 -22.74 20.45
CA GLU A 28 -41.68 -23.63 21.04
C GLU A 28 -40.46 -22.82 21.47
N LYS A 29 -40.16 -22.89 22.77
CA LYS A 29 -38.98 -22.28 23.39
C LYS A 29 -37.73 -22.98 22.84
N ARG A 30 -37.02 -22.30 21.97
CA ARG A 30 -35.64 -22.70 21.60
C ARG A 30 -34.77 -22.67 22.87
N PRO A 31 -33.98 -23.72 23.12
CA PRO A 31 -33.05 -23.73 24.26
C PRO A 31 -32.03 -22.60 24.14
N PRO A 32 -31.55 -22.03 25.26
CA PRO A 32 -30.56 -20.96 25.22
C PRO A 32 -29.26 -21.46 24.60
N LYS A 33 -28.79 -20.80 23.55
CA LYS A 33 -27.45 -21.07 22.97
C LYS A 33 -26.41 -20.88 24.09
N ARG A 34 -25.70 -21.96 24.39
CA ARG A 34 -24.50 -21.92 25.23
C ARG A 34 -23.59 -20.82 24.70
N ARG A 35 -23.26 -19.84 25.53
CA ARG A 35 -22.17 -18.88 25.30
C ARG A 35 -20.90 -19.69 25.38
N SER A 36 -20.29 -19.96 24.25
CA SER A 36 -18.88 -20.34 24.19
C SER A 36 -18.06 -19.10 24.58
N SER A 37 -17.36 -19.21 25.67
CA SER A 37 -16.33 -18.29 26.11
C SER A 37 -15.12 -18.46 25.24
N ASP A 38 -15.11 -17.84 24.06
CA ASP A 38 -13.92 -17.60 23.26
C ASP A 38 -14.24 -16.50 22.26
N GLY A 39 -14.38 -15.30 22.79
CA GLY A 39 -14.69 -14.12 21.99
C GLY A 39 -13.43 -13.39 21.53
N VAL A 40 -12.59 -14.03 20.74
CA VAL A 40 -11.77 -13.23 19.81
C VAL A 40 -12.69 -12.92 18.63
N ARG A 41 -13.34 -11.75 18.68
CA ARG A 41 -14.05 -11.22 17.53
C ARG A 41 -13.04 -11.10 16.38
N PRO A 42 -13.37 -11.55 15.15
CA PRO A 42 -12.55 -11.18 14.00
C PRO A 42 -12.51 -9.66 13.99
N VAL A 43 -11.31 -9.11 14.01
CA VAL A 43 -11.07 -7.67 14.00
C VAL A 43 -11.59 -7.17 12.67
N LYS A 44 -12.83 -6.68 12.65
CA LYS A 44 -13.40 -5.83 11.62
C LYS A 44 -12.89 -4.42 11.91
N ASP A 45 -11.65 -4.19 11.56
CA ASP A 45 -11.11 -2.84 11.56
C ASP A 45 -9.89 -2.83 10.63
N ASP A 46 -9.60 -1.72 10.00
CA ASP A 46 -8.42 -1.47 9.15
C ASP A 46 -7.09 -1.60 9.94
N SER A 47 -7.02 -2.56 10.84
CA SER A 47 -5.83 -2.82 11.64
C SER A 47 -4.74 -3.37 10.74
N LEU A 48 -3.72 -2.56 10.57
CA LEU A 48 -2.53 -2.93 9.81
C LEU A 48 -1.85 -4.09 10.51
N MET A 49 -1.78 -5.23 9.83
CA MET A 49 -1.06 -6.40 10.31
C MET A 49 0.12 -6.71 9.40
N THR A 50 1.21 -7.12 10.01
CA THR A 50 2.36 -7.66 9.30
C THR A 50 2.56 -9.13 9.67
N PHE A 51 3.13 -9.90 8.75
CA PHE A 51 3.34 -11.33 8.89
C PHE A 51 4.77 -11.69 8.50
N GLY A 52 5.32 -12.70 9.17
CA GLY A 52 6.67 -13.19 8.94
C GLY A 52 7.69 -12.58 9.89
N ARG A 53 8.69 -13.40 10.25
CA ARG A 53 9.69 -13.08 11.30
C ARG A 53 10.44 -11.79 11.02
N ASN A 54 10.95 -11.64 9.81
CA ASN A 54 11.76 -10.48 9.45
C ASN A 54 10.93 -9.20 9.55
N SER A 55 9.73 -9.20 8.96
CA SER A 55 8.85 -8.02 8.99
C SER A 55 8.45 -7.64 10.42
N VAL A 56 8.08 -8.64 11.25
CA VAL A 56 7.75 -8.37 12.66
C VAL A 56 8.95 -7.79 13.42
N THR A 57 10.15 -8.33 13.20
CA THR A 57 11.38 -7.82 13.83
C THR A 57 11.67 -6.37 13.43
N GLU A 58 11.57 -6.03 12.14
CA GLU A 58 11.83 -4.67 11.68
C GLU A 58 10.82 -3.66 12.25
N PHE A 59 9.53 -4.01 12.27
CA PHE A 59 8.52 -3.14 12.89
C PHE A 59 8.67 -3.03 14.42
N LEU A 60 9.14 -4.09 15.10
CA LEU A 60 9.47 -4.02 16.52
C LEU A 60 10.62 -3.05 16.78
N ARG A 61 11.71 -3.12 15.99
CA ARG A 61 12.85 -2.20 16.07
C ARG A 61 12.44 -0.75 15.88
N ALA A 62 11.54 -0.51 14.96
CA ALA A 62 11.03 0.84 14.65
C ALA A 62 9.90 1.32 15.58
N ASP A 63 9.58 0.59 16.66
CA ASP A 63 8.51 0.92 17.62
C ASP A 63 7.12 1.13 17.01
N ARG A 64 6.83 0.43 15.90
CA ARG A 64 5.56 0.53 15.15
C ARG A 64 4.56 -0.57 15.51
N VAL A 65 4.87 -1.44 16.47
CA VAL A 65 4.04 -2.57 16.89
C VAL A 65 3.16 -2.18 18.08
N ARG A 66 1.92 -2.71 18.10
CA ARG A 66 0.98 -2.64 19.23
C ARG A 66 0.92 -3.95 20.01
N SER A 67 0.98 -5.08 19.31
CA SER A 67 0.99 -6.44 19.91
C SER A 67 1.61 -7.43 18.94
N VAL A 68 2.17 -8.51 19.49
CA VAL A 68 2.79 -9.58 18.72
C VAL A 68 1.99 -10.86 18.92
N PHE A 69 1.82 -11.62 17.85
CA PHE A 69 1.20 -12.94 17.85
C PHE A 69 2.23 -13.98 17.46
N ILE A 70 2.37 -15.00 18.28
CA ILE A 70 3.34 -16.09 18.10
C ILE A 70 2.61 -17.42 18.11
N LYS A 71 3.03 -18.32 17.23
CA LYS A 71 2.53 -19.69 17.17
C LYS A 71 2.85 -20.45 18.46
N GLU A 72 1.83 -21.05 19.06
CA GLU A 72 1.96 -21.95 20.23
C GLU A 72 2.86 -23.17 19.95
N GLY A 73 3.53 -23.66 20.99
CA GLY A 73 4.00 -25.06 21.09
C GLY A 73 5.31 -25.41 20.39
N ARG A 74 6.08 -24.48 19.81
CA ARG A 74 7.43 -24.75 19.30
C ARG A 74 8.49 -23.91 20.00
N LYS A 75 9.53 -24.58 20.53
CA LYS A 75 10.79 -23.95 20.92
C LYS A 75 11.56 -23.56 19.65
N ASP A 76 11.21 -22.44 19.06
CA ASP A 76 11.92 -21.84 17.94
C ASP A 76 12.65 -20.59 18.46
N GLU A 77 13.96 -20.62 18.47
CA GLU A 77 14.80 -19.55 19.03
C GLU A 77 14.51 -18.17 18.40
N ARG A 78 14.17 -18.12 17.11
CA ARG A 78 13.84 -16.85 16.45
C ARG A 78 12.52 -16.30 16.92
N LEU A 79 11.52 -17.16 17.16
CA LEU A 79 10.23 -16.73 17.71
C LEU A 79 10.39 -16.31 19.18
N ALA A 80 11.22 -17.01 19.95
CA ALA A 80 11.53 -16.64 21.32
C ALA A 80 12.19 -15.26 21.41
N ARG A 81 13.15 -14.93 20.55
CA ARG A 81 13.77 -13.61 20.47
C ARG A 81 12.75 -12.51 20.13
N ILE A 82 11.86 -12.76 19.18
CA ILE A 82 10.78 -11.80 18.84
C ILE A 82 9.87 -11.55 20.07
N ALA A 83 9.55 -12.62 20.84
CA ALA A 83 8.76 -12.48 22.05
C ALA A 83 9.50 -11.68 23.12
N GLU A 84 10.77 -11.99 23.38
CA GLU A 84 11.62 -11.29 24.33
C GLU A 84 11.76 -9.80 23.99
N ASP A 85 12.02 -9.49 22.71
CA ASP A 85 12.11 -8.11 22.22
C ASP A 85 10.78 -7.35 22.45
N ALA A 86 9.64 -7.99 22.16
CA ALA A 86 8.34 -7.38 22.40
C ALA A 86 8.07 -7.17 23.90
N ILE A 87 8.35 -8.16 24.74
CA ILE A 87 8.20 -8.09 26.20
C ILE A 87 9.09 -6.96 26.78
N SER A 88 10.35 -6.88 26.34
CA SER A 88 11.28 -5.83 26.80
C SER A 88 10.79 -4.42 26.50
N LYS A 89 9.97 -4.27 25.44
CA LYS A 89 9.29 -3.02 25.05
C LYS A 89 7.91 -2.84 25.73
N GLY A 90 7.51 -3.73 26.61
CA GLY A 90 6.22 -3.70 27.31
C GLY A 90 5.02 -3.98 26.37
N LEU A 91 5.24 -4.64 25.25
CA LEU A 91 4.19 -4.96 24.29
C LEU A 91 3.53 -6.30 24.64
N PRO A 92 2.22 -6.46 24.44
CA PRO A 92 1.52 -7.71 24.59
C PRO A 92 2.05 -8.77 23.60
N VAL A 93 2.39 -9.95 24.10
CA VAL A 93 2.70 -11.13 23.29
C VAL A 93 1.57 -12.14 23.50
N ILE A 94 0.95 -12.57 22.41
CA ILE A 94 -0.21 -13.46 22.42
C ILE A 94 0.19 -14.75 21.69
N GLU A 95 0.19 -15.84 22.42
CA GLU A 95 0.37 -17.17 21.82
C GLU A 95 -0.96 -17.63 21.25
N ILE A 96 -0.95 -18.09 19.99
CA ILE A 96 -2.14 -18.56 19.29
C ILE A 96 -1.83 -19.82 18.49
N ALA A 97 -2.85 -20.67 18.33
CA ALA A 97 -2.79 -21.85 17.51
C ALA A 97 -2.49 -21.52 16.03
N GLU A 98 -1.83 -22.43 15.31
CA GLU A 98 -1.39 -22.21 13.93
C GLU A 98 -2.55 -21.94 12.98
N ASP A 99 -3.66 -22.67 13.14
CA ASP A 99 -4.87 -22.49 12.35
C ASP A 99 -5.47 -21.08 12.47
N LYS A 100 -5.41 -20.49 13.67
CA LYS A 100 -5.82 -19.09 13.87
C LYS A 100 -4.87 -18.12 13.21
N LEU A 101 -3.57 -18.38 13.28
CA LEU A 101 -2.56 -17.55 12.63
C LEU A 101 -2.66 -17.63 11.10
N ASP A 102 -2.93 -18.83 10.55
CA ASP A 102 -3.22 -19.05 9.13
C ASP A 102 -4.47 -18.28 8.68
N ALA A 103 -5.54 -18.34 9.47
CA ALA A 103 -6.77 -17.59 9.19
C ALA A 103 -6.55 -16.08 9.18
N MET A 104 -5.75 -15.55 10.12
CA MET A 104 -5.37 -14.13 10.15
C MET A 104 -4.50 -13.75 8.96
N ALA A 105 -3.60 -14.64 8.55
CA ALA A 105 -2.66 -14.40 7.46
C ALA A 105 -3.30 -14.43 6.07
N GLY A 106 -4.46 -15.07 5.91
CA GLY A 106 -5.19 -15.13 4.64
C GLY A 106 -4.35 -15.67 3.48
N GLY A 107 -3.57 -16.76 3.72
CA GLY A 107 -2.66 -17.38 2.74
C GLY A 107 -1.28 -16.73 2.64
N VAL A 108 -0.97 -15.80 3.54
CA VAL A 108 0.37 -15.22 3.68
C VAL A 108 1.26 -16.14 4.48
N VAL A 109 2.50 -16.36 4.04
CA VAL A 109 3.50 -17.10 4.82
C VAL A 109 3.88 -16.28 6.06
N HIS A 110 3.38 -16.68 7.23
CA HIS A 110 3.58 -15.99 8.51
C HIS A 110 4.79 -16.49 9.31
N GLN A 111 5.35 -17.64 8.98
CA GLN A 111 6.53 -18.23 9.66
C GLN A 111 6.38 -18.31 11.19
N GLY A 112 5.17 -18.45 11.70
CA GLY A 112 4.86 -18.50 13.12
C GLY A 112 4.81 -17.15 13.84
N ALA A 113 4.92 -16.03 13.15
CA ALA A 113 4.89 -14.68 13.72
C ALA A 113 4.00 -13.74 12.94
N ALA A 114 3.22 -12.92 13.67
CA ALA A 114 2.51 -11.78 13.16
C ALA A 114 2.54 -10.61 14.17
N ALA A 115 2.30 -9.41 13.72
CA ALA A 115 2.15 -8.26 14.61
C ALA A 115 1.02 -7.35 14.16
N LEU A 116 0.28 -6.82 15.14
CA LEU A 116 -0.64 -5.73 14.95
C LEU A 116 0.17 -4.43 15.02
N LEU A 117 0.09 -3.63 13.99
CA LEU A 117 0.84 -2.39 13.88
C LEU A 117 0.04 -1.20 14.43
N LYS A 118 0.75 -0.15 14.81
CA LYS A 118 0.17 1.17 15.02
C LYS A 118 -0.39 1.68 13.68
N PRO A 119 -1.42 2.55 13.66
CA PRO A 119 -1.87 3.20 12.45
C PRO A 119 -0.69 3.81 11.68
N TYR A 120 -0.72 3.72 10.35
CA TYR A 120 0.32 4.33 9.56
C TYR A 120 0.17 5.85 9.56
N GLU A 121 1.22 6.54 9.95
CA GLU A 121 1.28 8.00 9.94
C GLU A 121 2.16 8.44 8.77
N TYR A 122 1.56 9.21 7.85
CA TYR A 122 2.31 9.82 6.76
C TYR A 122 3.22 10.91 7.30
N ALA A 123 4.45 10.96 6.81
CA ALA A 123 5.41 11.97 7.21
C ALA A 123 5.14 13.32 6.53
N GLU A 124 5.57 14.38 7.19
CA GLU A 124 5.59 15.71 6.61
C GLU A 124 6.85 15.92 5.78
N LEU A 125 6.70 16.35 4.53
CA LEU A 125 7.81 16.48 3.59
C LEU A 125 8.89 17.44 4.09
N ASP A 126 8.50 18.59 4.62
CA ASP A 126 9.47 19.58 5.11
C ASP A 126 10.33 19.04 6.27
N LYS A 127 9.75 18.20 7.12
CA LYS A 127 10.51 17.53 8.18
C LYS A 127 11.52 16.54 7.60
N VAL A 128 11.09 15.73 6.62
CA VAL A 128 12.02 14.81 5.93
C VAL A 128 13.16 15.58 5.28
N LEU A 129 12.87 16.68 4.59
CA LEU A 129 13.90 17.48 3.92
C LEU A 129 14.90 18.10 4.91
N SER A 130 14.44 18.50 6.10
CA SER A 130 15.37 19.03 7.13
C SER A 130 16.38 17.99 7.62
N ASP A 131 15.99 16.71 7.69
CA ASP A 131 16.89 15.60 8.07
C ASP A 131 17.96 15.31 6.99
N TRP A 132 17.77 15.85 5.79
CA TRP A 132 18.65 15.68 4.63
C TRP A 132 19.36 16.98 4.21
N GLU A 133 19.34 18.01 5.05
CA GLU A 133 20.02 19.26 4.76
C GLU A 133 21.53 19.04 4.54
N GLY A 134 22.06 19.62 3.46
CA GLY A 134 23.47 19.45 3.06
C GLY A 134 23.81 18.08 2.44
N LYS A 135 22.80 17.29 2.07
CA LYS A 135 22.95 16.00 1.36
C LYS A 135 22.16 16.03 0.05
N ASP A 136 22.38 15.03 -0.76
CA ASP A 136 21.70 14.86 -2.06
C ASP A 136 20.57 13.81 -1.97
N PRO A 137 19.38 14.16 -1.42
CA PRO A 137 18.31 13.20 -1.25
C PRO A 137 17.67 12.76 -2.56
N ILE A 138 17.29 11.47 -2.62
CA ILE A 138 16.43 10.93 -3.68
C ILE A 138 15.00 10.84 -3.14
N LEU A 139 14.06 11.49 -3.81
CA LEU A 139 12.63 11.39 -3.58
C LEU A 139 11.97 10.63 -4.73
N ILE A 140 10.99 9.79 -4.46
CA ILE A 140 10.23 9.06 -5.48
C ILE A 140 8.79 9.56 -5.46
N LEU A 141 8.34 10.23 -6.52
CA LEU A 141 6.95 10.64 -6.68
C LEU A 141 6.19 9.62 -7.52
N LEU A 142 5.05 9.12 -7.02
CA LEU A 142 4.22 8.13 -7.69
C LEU A 142 2.95 8.79 -8.25
N ASP A 143 2.96 9.15 -9.55
CA ASP A 143 1.87 9.83 -10.23
C ASP A 143 0.88 8.82 -10.83
N GLY A 144 -0.22 8.56 -10.14
CA GLY A 144 -1.29 7.68 -10.62
C GLY A 144 -1.04 6.18 -10.42
N LEU A 145 -0.21 5.80 -9.46
CA LEU A 145 -0.08 4.40 -9.05
C LEU A 145 -1.43 3.90 -8.48
N GLU A 146 -1.85 2.70 -8.87
CA GLU A 146 -3.12 2.10 -8.41
C GLU A 146 -2.91 0.86 -7.54
N ASP A 147 -1.93 0.01 -7.84
CA ASP A 147 -1.70 -1.24 -7.12
C ASP A 147 -0.87 -1.02 -5.84
N VAL A 148 -1.46 -1.39 -4.71
CA VAL A 148 -0.81 -1.38 -3.38
C VAL A 148 0.44 -2.25 -3.30
N ARG A 149 0.53 -3.32 -4.12
CA ARG A 149 1.70 -4.21 -4.16
C ARG A 149 2.87 -3.51 -4.82
N ASN A 150 2.62 -2.76 -5.90
CA ASN A 150 3.64 -1.95 -6.54
C ASN A 150 4.14 -0.85 -5.59
N LEU A 151 3.24 -0.22 -4.82
CA LEU A 151 3.65 0.70 -3.75
C LEU A 151 4.62 0.03 -2.77
N GLY A 152 4.26 -1.15 -2.26
CA GLY A 152 5.12 -1.89 -1.33
C GLY A 152 6.48 -2.26 -1.92
N ALA A 153 6.51 -2.69 -3.19
CA ALA A 153 7.75 -3.06 -3.88
C ALA A 153 8.65 -1.84 -4.13
N ILE A 154 8.07 -0.69 -4.52
CA ILE A 154 8.82 0.56 -4.73
C ILE A 154 9.39 1.07 -3.41
N VAL A 155 8.58 1.09 -2.33
CA VAL A 155 9.04 1.51 -0.99
C VAL A 155 10.20 0.64 -0.52
N ARG A 156 10.13 -0.69 -0.72
CA ARG A 156 11.22 -1.60 -0.37
C ARG A 156 12.50 -1.30 -1.15
N THR A 157 12.37 -1.12 -2.45
CA THR A 157 13.52 -0.81 -3.32
C THR A 157 14.14 0.54 -2.96
N ALA A 158 13.30 1.55 -2.74
CA ALA A 158 13.73 2.89 -2.38
C ALA A 158 14.46 2.93 -1.03
N GLU A 159 13.96 2.19 -0.04
CA GLU A 159 14.63 2.05 1.26
C GLU A 159 16.00 1.40 1.11
N CYS A 160 16.07 0.25 0.43
CA CYS A 160 17.33 -0.47 0.20
C CYS A 160 18.37 0.36 -0.57
N ALA A 161 17.94 1.29 -1.40
CA ALA A 161 18.81 2.18 -2.17
C ALA A 161 19.15 3.49 -1.44
N GLY A 162 18.65 3.69 -0.22
CA GLY A 162 18.92 4.88 0.58
C GLY A 162 18.17 6.13 0.13
N ALA A 163 16.99 5.99 -0.46
CA ALA A 163 16.13 7.13 -0.78
C ALA A 163 15.63 7.82 0.49
N ALA A 164 15.31 9.12 0.39
CA ALA A 164 14.86 9.93 1.53
C ALA A 164 13.37 9.77 1.83
N ALA A 165 12.54 9.68 0.80
CA ALA A 165 11.09 9.45 0.96
C ALA A 165 10.41 9.00 -0.33
N VAL A 166 9.19 8.46 -0.18
CA VAL A 166 8.22 8.27 -1.26
C VAL A 166 7.11 9.30 -1.12
N LEU A 167 6.78 9.98 -2.22
CA LEU A 167 5.73 10.99 -2.29
C LEU A 167 4.49 10.39 -2.96
N LEU A 168 3.36 10.43 -2.28
CA LEU A 168 2.07 9.96 -2.76
C LEU A 168 1.09 11.12 -2.92
N PRO A 169 0.45 11.30 -4.06
CA PRO A 169 -0.69 12.21 -4.15
C PRO A 169 -1.78 11.78 -3.17
N LYS A 170 -2.38 12.73 -2.45
CA LYS A 170 -3.47 12.46 -1.50
C LYS A 170 -4.71 11.84 -2.18
N HIS A 171 -4.88 12.14 -3.47
CA HIS A 171 -5.95 11.60 -4.30
C HIS A 171 -5.36 10.81 -5.47
N LYS A 172 -6.05 9.77 -5.91
CA LYS A 172 -5.62 8.88 -7.02
C LYS A 172 -4.31 8.12 -6.77
N SER A 173 -4.07 7.75 -5.52
CA SER A 173 -3.00 6.83 -5.16
C SER A 173 -3.49 5.84 -4.10
N PRO A 174 -2.91 4.64 -4.05
CA PRO A 174 -3.31 3.64 -3.09
C PRO A 174 -2.86 4.08 -1.68
N PRO A 175 -3.68 3.83 -0.66
CA PRO A 175 -3.27 4.02 0.73
C PRO A 175 -2.22 2.99 1.14
N VAL A 176 -1.49 3.29 2.20
CA VAL A 176 -0.63 2.29 2.86
C VAL A 176 -1.52 1.28 3.57
N THR A 177 -1.60 0.07 3.00
CA THR A 177 -2.42 -1.04 3.49
C THR A 177 -1.55 -2.17 4.03
N ALA A 178 -2.17 -3.16 4.69
CA ALA A 178 -1.49 -4.39 5.10
C ALA A 178 -0.82 -5.12 3.91
N ALA A 179 -1.44 -5.09 2.72
CA ALA A 179 -0.88 -5.69 1.50
C ALA A 179 0.39 -4.95 1.02
N ALA A 180 0.39 -3.61 1.06
CA ALA A 180 1.58 -2.82 0.77
C ALA A 180 2.69 -3.10 1.79
N MET A 181 2.37 -3.09 3.07
CA MET A 181 3.33 -3.37 4.15
C MET A 181 3.96 -4.75 4.05
N LYS A 182 3.15 -5.76 3.71
CA LYS A 182 3.64 -7.11 3.46
C LYS A 182 4.66 -7.14 2.32
N THR A 183 4.34 -6.54 1.17
CA THR A 183 5.23 -6.52 0.00
C THR A 183 6.52 -5.77 0.29
N ALA A 184 6.45 -4.71 1.09
CA ALA A 184 7.60 -3.91 1.50
C ALA A 184 8.52 -4.61 2.52
N ALA A 185 8.10 -5.75 3.10
CA ALA A 185 8.93 -6.56 4.02
C ALA A 185 9.58 -5.79 5.19
N GLY A 186 8.91 -4.76 5.69
CA GLY A 186 9.37 -3.92 6.80
C GLY A 186 9.89 -2.54 6.40
N ALA A 187 10.12 -2.26 5.13
CA ALA A 187 10.69 -0.98 4.67
C ALA A 187 9.88 0.26 5.09
N PHE A 188 8.56 0.15 5.26
CA PHE A 188 7.73 1.23 5.82
C PHE A 188 8.09 1.64 7.26
N ALA A 189 8.92 0.85 7.94
CA ALA A 189 9.42 1.19 9.26
C ALA A 189 10.51 2.27 9.21
N TYR A 190 11.22 2.36 8.09
CA TYR A 190 12.42 3.19 7.91
C TYR A 190 12.24 4.29 6.87
N LEU A 191 11.63 3.98 5.72
CA LEU A 191 11.41 4.95 4.66
C LEU A 191 10.10 5.70 4.88
N PRO A 192 10.12 7.02 5.13
CA PRO A 192 8.91 7.82 5.23
C PRO A 192 8.15 7.88 3.91
N VAL A 193 6.82 7.82 4.01
CA VAL A 193 5.92 8.14 2.89
C VAL A 193 5.21 9.44 3.22
N CYS A 194 5.33 10.42 2.34
CA CYS A 194 4.71 11.72 2.46
C CYS A 194 3.49 11.84 1.54
N GLN A 195 2.39 12.39 2.03
CA GLN A 195 1.24 12.70 1.19
C GLN A 195 1.33 14.12 0.64
N THR A 196 1.16 14.26 -0.68
CA THR A 196 1.12 15.57 -1.34
C THR A 196 -0.31 15.92 -1.75
N GLY A 197 -0.77 17.12 -1.41
CA GLY A 197 -2.09 17.61 -1.79
C GLY A 197 -2.16 18.02 -3.27
N ASN A 198 -1.07 18.59 -3.78
CA ASN A 198 -0.95 19.10 -5.15
C ASN A 198 0.45 18.83 -5.71
N ILE A 199 0.53 17.94 -6.71
CA ILE A 199 1.81 17.55 -7.35
C ILE A 199 2.55 18.77 -7.89
N ARG A 200 1.85 19.70 -8.56
CA ARG A 200 2.46 20.91 -9.14
C ARG A 200 3.16 21.73 -8.06
N GLN A 201 2.44 22.11 -7.01
CA GLN A 201 3.04 22.91 -5.92
C GLN A 201 4.20 22.20 -5.24
N THR A 202 4.08 20.88 -5.06
CA THR A 202 5.14 20.08 -4.46
C THR A 202 6.41 20.08 -5.32
N LEU A 203 6.27 19.85 -6.64
CA LEU A 203 7.41 19.82 -7.55
C LEU A 203 8.03 21.21 -7.73
N GLU A 204 7.21 22.26 -7.88
CA GLU A 204 7.70 23.64 -7.97
C GLU A 204 8.48 24.02 -6.69
N GLY A 205 7.94 23.73 -5.49
CA GLY A 205 8.64 24.01 -4.23
C GLY A 205 9.91 23.18 -4.03
N LEU A 206 9.99 21.96 -4.57
CA LEU A 206 11.22 21.16 -4.55
C LEU A 206 12.28 21.72 -5.52
N LYS A 207 11.87 22.20 -6.70
CA LYS A 207 12.76 22.89 -7.64
C LYS A 207 13.36 24.16 -7.05
N GLU A 208 12.57 24.95 -6.32
CA GLU A 208 13.07 26.13 -5.59
C GLU A 208 14.12 25.76 -4.53
N LYS A 209 14.05 24.52 -4.01
CA LYS A 209 15.05 23.95 -3.08
C LYS A 209 16.23 23.27 -3.79
N GLY A 210 16.34 23.38 -5.13
CA GLY A 210 17.44 22.85 -5.92
C GLY A 210 17.28 21.40 -6.38
N PHE A 211 16.09 20.80 -6.27
CA PHE A 211 15.87 19.45 -6.79
C PHE A 211 15.70 19.44 -8.30
N TRP A 212 16.31 18.49 -8.95
CA TRP A 212 15.99 18.09 -10.32
C TRP A 212 14.79 17.15 -10.31
N VAL A 213 13.88 17.35 -11.25
CA VAL A 213 12.68 16.51 -11.42
C VAL A 213 12.81 15.71 -12.70
N VAL A 214 12.93 14.40 -12.58
CA VAL A 214 13.14 13.47 -13.69
C VAL A 214 11.96 12.55 -13.85
N GLY A 215 11.32 12.56 -15.02
CA GLY A 215 10.19 11.70 -15.35
C GLY A 215 10.65 10.36 -15.97
N ALA A 216 10.10 9.23 -15.52
CA ALA A 216 10.24 7.95 -16.20
C ALA A 216 9.14 7.81 -17.26
N ASP A 217 9.50 7.96 -18.53
CA ASP A 217 8.56 7.94 -19.64
C ASP A 217 9.14 7.19 -20.84
N MET A 218 8.30 6.46 -21.60
CA MET A 218 8.76 5.70 -22.77
C MET A 218 9.29 6.59 -23.88
N ASP A 219 8.76 7.82 -23.99
CA ASP A 219 9.18 8.83 -24.95
C ASP A 219 10.22 9.79 -24.35
N GLY A 220 10.95 9.35 -23.33
CA GLY A 220 12.03 10.11 -22.69
C GLY A 220 13.16 10.44 -23.69
N GLU A 221 13.75 11.62 -23.53
CA GLU A 221 14.75 12.17 -24.45
C GLU A 221 16.06 11.38 -24.40
N SER A 222 16.47 10.93 -23.21
CA SER A 222 17.70 10.18 -22.97
C SER A 222 17.44 8.81 -22.36
N LEU A 223 18.43 7.92 -22.45
CA LEU A 223 18.41 6.65 -21.73
C LEU A 223 18.67 6.91 -20.24
N TYR A 224 18.01 6.17 -19.37
CA TYR A 224 18.09 6.39 -17.91
C TYR A 224 19.52 6.29 -17.36
N TYR A 225 20.37 5.50 -17.98
CA TYR A 225 21.77 5.31 -17.57
C TYR A 225 22.75 6.30 -18.23
N ASP A 226 22.30 7.11 -19.21
CA ASP A 226 23.08 8.17 -19.84
C ASP A 226 22.75 9.56 -19.25
N ALA A 227 21.71 9.64 -18.43
CA ALA A 227 21.27 10.87 -17.79
C ALA A 227 22.08 11.15 -16.51
N ASP A 228 22.34 12.43 -16.23
CA ASP A 228 22.90 12.85 -14.94
C ASP A 228 21.78 12.83 -13.87
N LEU A 229 21.91 11.89 -12.93
CA LEU A 229 20.97 11.69 -11.83
C LEU A 229 21.59 12.05 -10.48
N LYS A 230 22.68 12.83 -10.45
CA LYS A 230 23.34 13.33 -9.24
C LYS A 230 22.60 14.51 -8.62
N GLY A 231 23.03 14.91 -7.42
CA GLY A 231 22.39 16.01 -6.66
C GLY A 231 21.01 15.67 -6.10
N PRO A 232 20.32 16.63 -5.48
CA PRO A 232 18.96 16.45 -4.98
C PRO A 232 18.00 16.10 -6.12
N LEU A 233 17.28 14.97 -6.02
CA LEU A 233 16.56 14.40 -7.15
C LEU A 233 15.13 13.95 -6.77
N VAL A 234 14.17 14.24 -7.63
CA VAL A 234 12.83 13.65 -7.64
C VAL A 234 12.68 12.75 -8.86
N ILE A 235 12.54 11.45 -8.64
CA ILE A 235 12.18 10.49 -9.69
C ILE A 235 10.66 10.37 -9.73
N VAL A 236 10.07 10.74 -10.86
CA VAL A 236 8.61 10.67 -11.07
C VAL A 236 8.28 9.40 -11.82
N MET A 237 7.53 8.52 -11.18
CA MET A 237 7.01 7.28 -11.77
C MET A 237 5.53 7.46 -12.10
N GLY A 238 5.15 7.16 -13.33
CA GLY A 238 3.76 7.23 -13.78
C GLY A 238 2.95 5.96 -13.53
N ALA A 239 1.69 5.98 -13.94
CA ALA A 239 0.80 4.82 -13.91
C ALA A 239 1.22 3.72 -14.89
N GLU A 240 0.92 2.46 -14.54
CA GLU A 240 1.16 1.32 -15.44
C GLU A 240 0.49 1.52 -16.80
N GLY A 241 1.26 1.36 -17.85
CA GLY A 241 0.80 1.45 -19.25
C GLY A 241 0.48 2.87 -19.76
N LYS A 242 0.38 3.87 -18.85
CA LYS A 242 0.06 5.26 -19.23
C LYS A 242 1.26 6.20 -19.06
N GLY A 243 2.28 5.77 -18.31
CA GLY A 243 3.43 6.62 -17.98
C GLY A 243 3.08 7.80 -17.08
N VAL A 244 3.92 8.80 -17.07
CA VAL A 244 3.74 10.04 -16.31
C VAL A 244 2.60 10.86 -16.93
N SER A 245 1.71 11.42 -16.11
CA SER A 245 0.59 12.23 -16.62
C SER A 245 1.11 13.44 -17.42
N PRO A 246 0.40 13.89 -18.48
CA PRO A 246 0.85 15.01 -19.32
C PRO A 246 1.09 16.31 -18.53
N LEU A 247 0.35 16.50 -17.44
CA LEU A 247 0.54 17.66 -16.57
C LEU A 247 1.81 17.55 -15.75
N THR A 248 2.07 16.38 -15.17
CA THR A 248 3.28 16.12 -14.38
C THR A 248 4.52 16.08 -15.27
N ARG A 249 4.42 15.53 -16.49
CA ARG A 249 5.52 15.53 -17.47
C ARG A 249 6.02 16.94 -17.78
N LYS A 250 5.12 17.92 -17.90
CA LYS A 250 5.49 19.34 -18.13
C LYS A 250 6.24 19.97 -16.94
N LEU A 251 6.17 19.36 -15.78
CA LEU A 251 6.85 19.81 -14.56
C LEU A 251 8.22 19.14 -14.40
N CYS A 252 8.48 18.06 -15.13
CA CYS A 252 9.82 17.45 -15.16
C CYS A 252 10.80 18.36 -15.87
N ASP A 253 12.04 18.38 -15.42
CA ASP A 253 13.13 19.09 -16.09
C ASP A 253 13.53 18.34 -17.37
N PHE A 254 13.52 17.01 -17.30
CA PHE A 254 13.68 16.11 -18.43
C PHE A 254 13.02 14.74 -18.14
N CYS A 255 12.86 13.95 -19.20
CA CYS A 255 12.35 12.60 -19.09
C CYS A 255 13.40 11.59 -19.60
N VAL A 256 13.46 10.45 -18.89
CA VAL A 256 14.34 9.35 -19.27
C VAL A 256 13.52 8.12 -19.64
N ARG A 257 14.04 7.32 -20.57
CA ARG A 257 13.44 6.06 -21.00
C ARG A 257 14.30 4.86 -20.65
N ILE A 258 13.63 3.75 -20.39
CA ILE A 258 14.26 2.43 -20.29
C ILE A 258 14.17 1.76 -21.67
N PRO A 259 15.29 1.32 -22.28
CA PRO A 259 15.26 0.76 -23.62
C PRO A 259 14.57 -0.62 -23.61
N MET A 260 13.52 -0.75 -24.42
CA MET A 260 12.78 -1.99 -24.61
C MET A 260 13.24 -2.67 -25.91
N LYS A 261 13.94 -3.81 -25.80
CA LYS A 261 14.44 -4.58 -26.95
C LYS A 261 13.52 -5.76 -27.33
N GLY A 262 12.52 -6.02 -26.51
CA GLY A 262 11.55 -7.12 -26.72
C GLY A 262 10.29 -6.68 -27.46
N LYS A 263 9.30 -7.56 -27.50
CA LYS A 263 7.97 -7.29 -28.09
C LYS A 263 6.99 -6.65 -27.12
N VAL A 264 7.26 -6.75 -25.82
CA VAL A 264 6.43 -6.13 -24.78
C VAL A 264 6.84 -4.67 -24.63
N SER A 265 5.84 -3.77 -24.59
CA SER A 265 6.06 -2.33 -24.67
C SER A 265 6.44 -1.66 -23.33
N SER A 266 6.24 -2.34 -22.18
CA SER A 266 6.50 -1.72 -20.88
C SER A 266 6.96 -2.74 -19.83
N LEU A 267 7.63 -2.26 -18.81
CA LEU A 267 7.94 -3.00 -17.57
C LEU A 267 6.84 -2.73 -16.52
N ASN A 268 6.75 -3.63 -15.55
CA ASN A 268 6.04 -3.33 -14.32
C ASN A 268 6.66 -2.07 -13.67
N VAL A 269 5.81 -1.18 -13.14
CA VAL A 269 6.25 0.12 -12.61
C VAL A 269 7.25 -0.01 -11.47
N SER A 270 7.15 -1.03 -10.62
CA SER A 270 8.11 -1.23 -9.53
C SER A 270 9.48 -1.69 -10.03
N VAL A 271 9.52 -2.43 -11.13
CA VAL A 271 10.77 -2.82 -11.81
C VAL A 271 11.41 -1.62 -12.49
N ALA A 272 10.61 -0.80 -13.19
CA ALA A 272 11.09 0.44 -13.80
C ALA A 272 11.66 1.40 -12.73
N ALA A 273 10.94 1.58 -11.62
CA ALA A 273 11.41 2.37 -10.49
C ALA A 273 12.74 1.86 -9.92
N ALA A 274 12.88 0.53 -9.79
CA ALA A 274 14.13 -0.06 -9.29
C ALA A 274 15.34 0.30 -10.15
N LEU A 275 15.20 0.25 -11.47
CA LEU A 275 16.28 0.60 -12.39
C LEU A 275 16.74 2.07 -12.23
N LEU A 276 15.79 3.00 -12.16
CA LEU A 276 16.11 4.42 -12.01
C LEU A 276 16.68 4.74 -10.63
N ILE A 277 16.09 4.19 -9.58
CA ILE A 277 16.51 4.41 -8.19
C ILE A 277 17.94 3.91 -8.00
N TYR A 278 18.24 2.69 -8.47
CA TYR A 278 19.58 2.13 -8.32
C TYR A 278 20.62 2.78 -9.25
N GLU A 279 20.24 3.26 -10.43
CA GLU A 279 21.15 4.08 -11.25
C GLU A 279 21.48 5.39 -10.53
N ALA A 280 20.46 6.07 -9.98
CA ALA A 280 20.70 7.29 -9.22
C ALA A 280 21.55 7.03 -7.95
N ALA A 281 21.35 5.92 -7.25
CA ALA A 281 22.16 5.54 -6.09
C ALA A 281 23.60 5.21 -6.50
N LYS A 282 23.81 4.48 -7.60
CA LYS A 282 25.13 4.16 -8.13
C LYS A 282 25.94 5.42 -8.45
N GLN A 283 25.36 6.39 -9.16
CA GLN A 283 26.03 7.64 -9.53
C GLN A 283 26.44 8.51 -8.33
N ARG A 284 25.90 8.24 -7.14
CA ARG A 284 26.27 8.91 -5.86
C ARG A 284 27.33 8.14 -5.08
N SER A 285 27.62 6.91 -5.46
CA SER A 285 28.62 6.05 -4.81
C SER A 285 29.99 6.14 -5.51
N GLU A 286 30.01 6.74 -6.69
CA GLU A 286 31.21 7.06 -7.47
C GLU A 286 31.71 8.49 -7.15
#